data_40be81ce7cd66349308ef826f9801435
#
_entry.id   40be81ce7cd66349308ef826f9801435
#
_cell.length_a   1.000
_cell.length_b   1.000
_cell.length_c   1.000
_cell.angle_alpha   90.00
_cell.angle_beta   90.00
_cell.angle_gamma   90.00
#
_symmetry.space_group_name_H-M   'P 1'
#
loop_
_entity.id
_entity.type
_entity.pdbx_description
1 polymer ?
#
loop_
_entity_poly.entity_id
_entity_poly.type
_entity_poly.pdbx_seq_one_letter_code
_entity_poly.pdbx_strand_id
1 'polypeptide(L)'
;MTVMPVENDDGLAEYRFTAPTGGGLVPGLLWRPSSPDGRVEAAATVLIGHGRTSDKRGHYNLEVARLCTGRGWNAVAIDAPGHGERRAPGAAPEWPRPDPDETAASWNAALSLLRVEAGLDTGRLAYWGVSMGASLGISLIAGDPRFRAAVLGLMHADWPAPPGTRIRADAARLECPVLFFVNWDDTRAPRARAFELFDLIGSADKRLYAYPGEHGQLPEEAFTGSVEFLARYL
;
A
#
# COMPACT_ATOMS: atom_id res chain seq x y z
N MET A 1 -20.28 7.56 14.48
CA MET A 1 -19.46 6.36 14.21
C MET A 1 -18.85 6.56 12.83
N THR A 2 -17.55 6.65 12.75
CA THR A 2 -16.84 7.06 11.52
C THR A 2 -16.41 5.85 10.69
N VAL A 3 -16.46 4.65 11.27
CA VAL A 3 -16.16 3.38 10.61
C VAL A 3 -17.46 2.60 10.45
N MET A 4 -17.90 2.36 9.22
CA MET A 4 -19.19 1.75 8.91
C MET A 4 -19.03 0.49 8.07
N PRO A 5 -19.76 -0.60 8.37
CA PRO A 5 -19.76 -1.79 7.54
C PRO A 5 -20.32 -1.47 6.14
N VAL A 6 -19.78 -2.16 5.14
CA VAL A 6 -20.24 -2.09 3.74
C VAL A 6 -20.76 -3.45 3.34
N GLU A 7 -21.99 -3.51 2.85
CA GLU A 7 -22.49 -4.70 2.18
C GLU A 7 -21.85 -4.79 0.80
N ASN A 8 -21.22 -5.93 0.51
CA ASN A 8 -20.59 -6.19 -0.78
C ASN A 8 -20.72 -7.67 -1.14
N ASP A 9 -20.56 -7.98 -2.43
CA ASP A 9 -20.64 -9.34 -2.99
C ASP A 9 -19.28 -10.05 -2.95
N ASP A 10 -18.23 -9.40 -2.45
CA ASP A 10 -16.85 -9.91 -2.47
C ASP A 10 -16.57 -10.92 -1.34
N GLY A 11 -17.51 -11.09 -0.41
CA GLY A 11 -17.39 -11.99 0.75
C GLY A 11 -16.36 -11.52 1.80
N LEU A 12 -15.91 -10.27 1.73
CA LEU A 12 -15.00 -9.65 2.68
C LEU A 12 -15.75 -8.85 3.75
N ALA A 13 -15.35 -8.93 4.99
CA ALA A 13 -15.82 -8.02 6.04
C ALA A 13 -15.19 -6.64 5.82
N GLU A 14 -15.88 -5.81 5.04
CA GLU A 14 -15.41 -4.50 4.61
C GLU A 14 -16.06 -3.38 5.43
N TYR A 15 -15.25 -2.39 5.79
CA TYR A 15 -15.69 -1.19 6.51
C TYR A 15 -15.16 0.04 5.80
N ARG A 16 -16.06 1.01 5.57
CA ARG A 16 -15.68 2.32 5.04
C ARG A 16 -15.38 3.28 6.18
N PHE A 17 -14.36 4.10 6.01
CA PHE A 17 -14.04 5.17 6.94
C PHE A 17 -13.64 6.45 6.20
N THR A 18 -13.66 7.56 6.94
CA THR A 18 -13.16 8.84 6.45
C THR A 18 -12.37 9.52 7.57
N ALA A 19 -11.07 9.70 7.38
CA ALA A 19 -10.20 10.33 8.36
C ALA A 19 -9.97 11.81 8.04
N PRO A 20 -10.08 12.74 9.02
CA PRO A 20 -9.79 14.14 8.81
C PRO A 20 -8.28 14.40 8.83
N THR A 21 -7.81 15.29 7.94
CA THR A 21 -6.44 15.85 7.92
C THR A 21 -6.50 17.36 7.76
N GLY A 22 -5.35 18.04 7.95
CA GLY A 22 -5.25 19.48 7.62
C GLY A 22 -5.48 19.79 6.14
N GLY A 23 -5.32 18.82 5.24
CA GLY A 23 -5.54 18.92 3.79
C GLY A 23 -6.90 18.42 3.32
N GLY A 24 -7.84 18.07 4.22
CA GLY A 24 -9.17 17.60 3.88
C GLY A 24 -9.47 16.18 4.39
N LEU A 25 -10.44 15.54 3.77
CA LEU A 25 -10.91 14.21 4.15
C LEU A 25 -10.14 13.11 3.40
N VAL A 26 -9.85 12.02 4.09
CA VAL A 26 -9.19 10.82 3.56
C VAL A 26 -10.15 9.65 3.58
N PRO A 27 -10.83 9.35 2.47
CA PRO A 27 -11.64 8.16 2.34
C PRO A 27 -10.78 6.89 2.33
N GLY A 28 -11.23 5.87 3.05
CA GLY A 28 -10.51 4.60 3.12
C GLY A 28 -11.43 3.41 3.32
N LEU A 29 -10.84 2.23 3.16
CA LEU A 29 -11.45 0.92 3.39
C LEU A 29 -10.59 0.14 4.38
N LEU A 30 -11.25 -0.52 5.31
CA LEU A 30 -10.69 -1.48 6.23
C LEU A 30 -11.34 -2.84 5.94
N TRP A 31 -10.56 -3.85 5.66
CA TRP A 31 -10.99 -5.24 5.59
C TRP A 31 -10.49 -5.99 6.81
N ARG A 32 -11.37 -6.77 7.41
CA ARG A 32 -11.07 -7.56 8.61
C ARG A 32 -11.17 -9.04 8.34
N PRO A 33 -10.36 -9.86 9.02
CA PRO A 33 -10.58 -11.29 9.01
C PRO A 33 -11.96 -11.62 9.58
N SER A 34 -12.65 -12.55 8.95
CA SER A 34 -13.89 -13.11 9.50
C SER A 34 -13.52 -13.99 10.69
N SER A 35 -13.91 -13.59 11.90
CA SER A 35 -13.76 -14.41 13.10
C SER A 35 -15.09 -15.08 13.42
N PRO A 36 -15.16 -16.41 13.52
CA PRO A 36 -16.38 -17.12 13.89
C PRO A 36 -16.93 -16.69 15.26
N ASP A 37 -16.06 -16.23 16.15
CA ASP A 37 -16.38 -15.87 17.54
C ASP A 37 -16.48 -14.35 17.76
N GLY A 38 -16.37 -13.54 16.69
CA GLY A 38 -16.39 -12.08 16.79
C GLY A 38 -15.19 -11.47 17.56
N ARG A 39 -14.21 -12.26 17.95
CA ARG A 39 -13.00 -11.79 18.63
C ARG A 39 -12.03 -11.24 17.60
N VAL A 40 -11.74 -9.96 17.71
CA VAL A 40 -10.64 -9.33 16.98
C VAL A 40 -9.40 -9.48 17.85
N GLU A 41 -8.62 -10.54 17.62
CA GLU A 41 -7.26 -10.59 18.19
C GLU A 41 -6.44 -9.45 17.61
N ALA A 42 -5.34 -9.07 18.30
CA ALA A 42 -4.42 -8.03 17.83
C ALA A 42 -3.71 -8.47 16.54
N ALA A 43 -4.45 -8.43 15.45
CA ALA A 43 -3.99 -8.86 14.13
C ALA A 43 -3.05 -7.81 13.54
N ALA A 44 -2.00 -8.25 12.88
CA ALA A 44 -1.15 -7.36 12.10
C ALA A 44 -1.97 -6.62 11.04
N THR A 45 -1.50 -5.45 10.61
CA THR A 45 -2.20 -4.61 9.64
C THR A 45 -1.33 -4.39 8.41
N VAL A 46 -1.88 -4.70 7.23
CA VAL A 46 -1.24 -4.46 5.94
C VAL A 46 -1.85 -3.21 5.30
N LEU A 47 -1.02 -2.20 5.04
CA LEU A 47 -1.41 -1.02 4.30
C LEU A 47 -1.22 -1.27 2.81
N ILE A 48 -2.23 -0.95 2.00
CA ILE A 48 -2.24 -1.24 0.56
C ILE A 48 -2.27 0.06 -0.23
N GLY A 49 -1.18 0.37 -0.93
CA GLY A 49 -1.03 1.56 -1.76
C GLY A 49 -1.39 1.30 -3.22
N HIS A 50 -2.36 2.03 -3.75
CA HIS A 50 -2.83 1.87 -5.14
C HIS A 50 -1.95 2.57 -6.18
N GLY A 51 -1.99 2.10 -7.42
CA GLY A 51 -1.33 2.73 -8.56
C GLY A 51 -2.05 4.00 -9.04
N ARG A 52 -1.38 4.78 -9.92
CA ARG A 52 -1.83 6.11 -10.34
C ARG A 52 -3.21 6.15 -11.02
N THR A 53 -3.58 5.11 -11.74
CA THR A 53 -4.87 5.04 -12.46
C THR A 53 -5.94 4.26 -11.73
N SER A 54 -5.77 4.09 -10.41
CA SER A 54 -6.64 3.31 -9.54
C SER A 54 -7.05 4.11 -8.30
N ASP A 55 -7.70 3.49 -7.39
CA ASP A 55 -8.11 4.00 -6.09
C ASP A 55 -8.02 2.90 -5.02
N LYS A 56 -8.48 3.19 -3.79
CA LYS A 56 -8.50 2.25 -2.67
C LYS A 56 -9.21 0.92 -2.96
N ARG A 57 -10.15 0.90 -3.93
CA ARG A 57 -10.94 -0.29 -4.29
C ARG A 57 -10.46 -0.94 -5.61
N GLY A 58 -9.28 -0.60 -6.09
CA GLY A 58 -8.70 -1.23 -7.28
C GLY A 58 -8.66 -2.76 -7.14
N HIS A 59 -8.86 -3.51 -8.25
CA HIS A 59 -8.98 -4.98 -8.25
C HIS A 59 -7.83 -5.68 -7.53
N TYR A 60 -6.59 -5.24 -7.74
CA TYR A 60 -5.42 -5.82 -7.06
C TYR A 60 -5.37 -5.49 -5.56
N ASN A 61 -5.94 -4.35 -5.13
CA ASN A 61 -6.07 -4.05 -3.70
C ASN A 61 -7.04 -5.01 -3.02
N LEU A 62 -8.15 -5.32 -3.69
CA LEU A 62 -9.12 -6.31 -3.20
C LEU A 62 -8.52 -7.70 -3.11
N GLU A 63 -7.70 -8.09 -4.10
CA GLU A 63 -7.02 -9.38 -4.08
C GLU A 63 -6.03 -9.50 -2.92
N VAL A 64 -5.19 -8.48 -2.71
CA VAL A 64 -4.28 -8.44 -1.56
C VAL A 64 -5.06 -8.43 -0.25
N ALA A 65 -6.15 -7.66 -0.15
CA ALA A 65 -6.99 -7.62 1.05
C ALA A 65 -7.58 -9.00 1.36
N ARG A 66 -8.08 -9.73 0.34
CA ARG A 66 -8.61 -11.09 0.49
C ARG A 66 -7.56 -12.05 1.04
N LEU A 67 -6.36 -12.04 0.47
CA LEU A 67 -5.26 -12.87 0.91
C LEU A 67 -4.80 -12.52 2.33
N CYS A 68 -4.74 -11.23 2.68
CA CYS A 68 -4.39 -10.79 4.03
C CYS A 68 -5.43 -11.20 5.07
N THR A 69 -6.72 -10.99 4.78
CA THR A 69 -7.79 -11.37 5.71
C THR A 69 -7.90 -12.87 5.87
N GLY A 70 -7.63 -13.64 4.81
CA GLY A 70 -7.52 -15.10 4.86
C GLY A 70 -6.37 -15.61 5.76
N ARG A 71 -5.38 -14.77 6.04
CA ARG A 71 -4.28 -15.02 6.99
C ARG A 71 -4.55 -14.50 8.41
N GLY A 72 -5.73 -13.93 8.65
CA GLY A 72 -6.07 -13.34 9.94
C GLY A 72 -5.54 -11.93 10.14
N TRP A 73 -5.10 -11.22 9.10
CA TRP A 73 -4.60 -9.84 9.18
C TRP A 73 -5.65 -8.84 8.76
N ASN A 74 -5.56 -7.63 9.31
CA ASN A 74 -6.32 -6.52 8.76
C ASN A 74 -5.64 -5.99 7.49
N ALA A 75 -6.44 -5.51 6.55
CA ALA A 75 -5.96 -4.78 5.38
C ALA A 75 -6.59 -3.40 5.32
N VAL A 76 -5.82 -2.38 4.97
CA VAL A 76 -6.30 -0.99 4.91
C VAL A 76 -5.83 -0.37 3.59
N ALA A 77 -6.74 0.28 2.87
CA ALA A 77 -6.41 1.11 1.73
C ALA A 77 -7.05 2.49 1.86
N ILE A 78 -6.37 3.52 1.38
CA ILE A 78 -6.89 4.90 1.31
C ILE A 78 -6.80 5.42 -0.11
N ASP A 79 -7.61 6.40 -0.45
CA ASP A 79 -7.42 7.19 -1.66
C ASP A 79 -6.24 8.16 -1.48
N ALA A 80 -5.25 8.07 -2.32
CA ALA A 80 -4.16 9.04 -2.38
C ALA A 80 -4.69 10.44 -2.77
N PRO A 81 -3.99 11.53 -2.44
CA PRO A 81 -4.40 12.86 -2.86
C PRO A 81 -4.73 12.95 -4.35
N GLY A 82 -5.89 13.51 -4.69
CA GLY A 82 -6.39 13.65 -6.06
C GLY A 82 -6.86 12.35 -6.74
N HIS A 83 -6.99 11.24 -6.01
CA HIS A 83 -7.47 9.95 -6.53
C HIS A 83 -8.79 9.53 -5.86
N GLY A 84 -9.48 8.59 -6.48
CA GLY A 84 -10.74 8.06 -5.96
C GLY A 84 -11.73 9.17 -5.60
N GLU A 85 -12.26 9.13 -4.39
CA GLU A 85 -13.20 10.13 -3.86
C GLU A 85 -12.55 11.48 -3.49
N ARG A 86 -11.21 11.58 -3.50
CA ARG A 86 -10.47 12.83 -3.33
C ARG A 86 -10.26 13.57 -4.64
N ARG A 87 -10.76 13.05 -5.74
CA ARG A 87 -10.66 13.69 -7.05
C ARG A 87 -11.70 14.82 -7.13
N ALA A 88 -11.25 16.01 -7.54
CA ALA A 88 -12.16 17.14 -7.74
C ALA A 88 -13.18 16.84 -8.84
N PRO A 89 -14.46 17.18 -8.66
CA PRO A 89 -15.45 17.07 -9.72
C PRO A 89 -14.99 17.80 -10.98
N GLY A 90 -15.08 17.14 -12.15
CA GLY A 90 -14.65 17.74 -13.43
C GLY A 90 -13.14 17.86 -13.61
N ALA A 91 -12.32 17.29 -12.73
CA ALA A 91 -10.87 17.26 -12.92
C ALA A 91 -10.51 16.58 -14.26
N ALA A 92 -9.50 17.15 -14.94
CA ALA A 92 -8.97 16.61 -16.19
C ALA A 92 -8.61 15.13 -16.07
N PRO A 93 -8.61 14.36 -17.18
CA PRO A 93 -8.27 12.94 -17.15
C PRO A 93 -6.83 12.66 -16.70
N GLU A 94 -6.01 13.68 -16.60
CA GLU A 94 -4.65 13.57 -16.06
C GLU A 94 -4.68 13.27 -14.57
N TRP A 95 -4.08 12.15 -14.21
CA TRP A 95 -3.96 11.72 -12.83
C TRP A 95 -2.82 12.50 -12.15
N PRO A 96 -3.07 13.17 -11.01
CA PRO A 96 -2.04 13.91 -10.31
C PRO A 96 -0.94 12.97 -9.79
N ARG A 97 0.17 13.57 -9.41
CA ARG A 97 1.23 12.91 -8.66
C ARG A 97 1.16 13.41 -7.23
N PRO A 98 0.66 12.58 -6.31
CA PRO A 98 0.52 13.00 -4.92
C PRO A 98 1.86 13.37 -4.30
N ASP A 99 1.83 14.38 -3.45
CA ASP A 99 2.97 14.70 -2.61
C ASP A 99 3.19 13.58 -1.57
N PRO A 100 4.43 13.07 -1.40
CA PRO A 100 4.71 12.00 -0.45
C PRO A 100 4.41 12.37 1.01
N ASP A 101 4.68 13.60 1.42
CA ASP A 101 4.47 14.05 2.81
C ASP A 101 2.97 14.21 3.09
N GLU A 102 2.18 14.71 2.13
CA GLU A 102 0.71 14.74 2.22
C GLU A 102 0.13 13.32 2.29
N THR A 103 0.69 12.41 1.50
CA THR A 103 0.26 11.01 1.50
C THR A 103 0.59 10.33 2.83
N ALA A 104 1.78 10.55 3.39
CA ALA A 104 2.16 10.04 4.71
C ALA A 104 1.26 10.61 5.81
N ALA A 105 0.93 11.91 5.77
CA ALA A 105 -0.02 12.53 6.68
C ALA A 105 -1.42 11.90 6.57
N SER A 106 -1.86 11.57 5.36
CA SER A 106 -3.13 10.88 5.11
C SER A 106 -3.16 9.49 5.75
N TRP A 107 -2.08 8.70 5.60
CA TRP A 107 -1.93 7.39 6.23
C TRP A 107 -1.92 7.49 7.77
N ASN A 108 -1.19 8.43 8.33
CA ASN A 108 -1.13 8.62 9.79
C ASN A 108 -2.48 9.03 10.38
N ALA A 109 -3.25 9.86 9.67
CA ALA A 109 -4.62 10.21 10.09
C ALA A 109 -5.55 8.98 10.04
N ALA A 110 -5.48 8.18 8.97
CA ALA A 110 -6.25 6.94 8.85
C ALA A 110 -5.92 5.95 9.98
N LEU A 111 -4.63 5.71 10.24
CA LEU A 111 -4.18 4.82 11.31
C LEU A 111 -4.61 5.32 12.70
N SER A 112 -4.54 6.62 12.94
CA SER A 112 -4.97 7.23 14.21
C SER A 112 -6.46 7.05 14.44
N LEU A 113 -7.29 7.28 13.41
CA LEU A 113 -8.72 7.05 13.45
C LEU A 113 -9.04 5.58 13.73
N LEU A 114 -8.45 4.67 12.94
CA LEU A 114 -8.75 3.24 13.02
C LEU A 114 -8.27 2.62 14.34
N ARG A 115 -7.19 3.13 14.93
CA ARG A 115 -6.77 2.72 16.28
C ARG A 115 -7.83 3.04 17.32
N VAL A 116 -8.45 4.22 17.25
CA VAL A 116 -9.44 4.69 18.22
C VAL A 116 -10.83 4.08 17.97
N GLU A 117 -11.31 4.14 16.74
CA GLU A 117 -12.69 3.78 16.38
C GLU A 117 -12.88 2.29 16.10
N ALA A 118 -11.81 1.60 15.69
CA ALA A 118 -11.84 0.20 15.28
C ALA A 118 -10.93 -0.71 16.11
N GLY A 119 -10.17 -0.17 17.07
CA GLY A 119 -9.23 -0.96 17.89
C GLY A 119 -8.08 -1.58 17.10
N LEU A 120 -7.69 -0.97 15.97
CA LEU A 120 -6.66 -1.50 15.09
C LEU A 120 -5.29 -1.46 15.78
N ASP A 121 -4.54 -2.57 15.73
CA ASP A 121 -3.13 -2.56 16.13
C ASP A 121 -2.31 -1.81 15.06
N THR A 122 -1.79 -0.65 15.42
CA THR A 122 -0.95 0.19 14.56
C THR A 122 0.54 0.10 14.90
N GLY A 123 0.92 -0.81 15.78
CA GLY A 123 2.31 -1.06 16.20
C GLY A 123 3.00 -2.15 15.37
N ARG A 124 2.23 -2.95 14.62
CA ARG A 124 2.72 -4.04 13.78
C ARG A 124 2.15 -3.94 12.37
N LEU A 125 2.85 -3.14 11.55
CA LEU A 125 2.43 -2.80 10.20
C LEU A 125 3.25 -3.54 9.15
N ALA A 126 2.64 -3.82 8.00
CA ALA A 126 3.32 -4.10 6.75
C ALA A 126 2.76 -3.22 5.65
N TYR A 127 3.48 -3.13 4.55
CA TYR A 127 3.06 -2.35 3.39
C TYR A 127 3.08 -3.21 2.13
N TRP A 128 2.10 -3.02 1.27
CA TRP A 128 2.08 -3.54 -0.08
C TRP A 128 1.74 -2.40 -1.05
N GLY A 129 2.50 -2.22 -2.12
CA GLY A 129 2.20 -1.19 -3.09
C GLY A 129 2.91 -1.38 -4.42
N VAL A 130 2.25 -0.92 -5.50
CA VAL A 130 2.76 -1.01 -6.87
C VAL A 130 2.76 0.36 -7.54
N SER A 131 3.73 0.58 -8.43
CA SER A 131 3.82 1.80 -9.24
C SER A 131 3.82 3.06 -8.34
N MET A 132 2.85 3.94 -8.48
CA MET A 132 2.68 5.10 -7.60
C MET A 132 2.59 4.70 -6.12
N GLY A 133 1.84 3.63 -5.79
CA GLY A 133 1.73 3.14 -4.42
C GLY A 133 3.07 2.70 -3.85
N ALA A 134 3.94 2.06 -4.65
CA ALA A 134 5.29 1.71 -4.21
C ALA A 134 6.15 2.97 -3.97
N SER A 135 6.07 3.95 -4.87
CA SER A 135 6.79 5.23 -4.73
C SER A 135 6.44 5.96 -3.43
N LEU A 136 5.13 6.11 -3.17
CA LEU A 136 4.62 6.76 -1.96
C LEU A 136 4.90 5.93 -0.70
N GLY A 137 4.86 4.59 -0.83
CA GLY A 137 5.17 3.65 0.24
C GLY A 137 6.61 3.74 0.72
N ILE A 138 7.57 3.91 -0.18
CA ILE A 138 8.98 4.09 0.20
C ILE A 138 9.13 5.26 1.17
N SER A 139 8.55 6.42 0.85
CA SER A 139 8.64 7.60 1.71
C SER A 139 7.86 7.44 3.03
N LEU A 140 6.74 6.72 3.02
CA LEU A 140 5.97 6.41 4.23
C LEU A 140 6.73 5.49 5.19
N ILE A 141 7.39 4.46 4.66
CA ILE A 141 8.04 3.41 5.45
C ILE A 141 9.41 3.86 5.98
N ALA A 142 10.10 4.73 5.23
CA ALA A 142 11.46 5.12 5.52
C ALA A 142 11.63 5.69 6.94
N GLY A 143 12.32 4.94 7.80
CA GLY A 143 12.58 5.32 9.19
C GLY A 143 11.41 5.16 10.15
N ASP A 144 10.33 4.48 9.76
CA ASP A 144 9.22 4.15 10.66
C ASP A 144 9.34 2.69 11.17
N PRO A 145 9.71 2.48 12.44
CA PRO A 145 9.97 1.14 12.99
C PRO A 145 8.70 0.29 13.17
N ARG A 146 7.52 0.85 12.97
CA ARG A 146 6.26 0.09 13.01
C ARG A 146 6.14 -0.89 11.85
N PHE A 147 6.79 -0.60 10.71
CA PHE A 147 6.77 -1.48 9.55
C PHE A 147 7.71 -2.68 9.74
N ARG A 148 7.12 -3.87 9.73
CA ARG A 148 7.82 -5.14 9.91
C ARG A 148 8.27 -5.75 8.58
N ALA A 149 7.62 -5.41 7.48
CA ALA A 149 8.00 -5.81 6.12
C ALA A 149 7.31 -4.92 5.10
N ALA A 150 7.84 -4.87 3.89
CA ALA A 150 7.24 -4.20 2.76
C ALA A 150 7.34 -5.02 1.47
N VAL A 151 6.30 -4.92 0.64
CA VAL A 151 6.27 -5.40 -0.74
C VAL A 151 6.11 -4.20 -1.66
N LEU A 152 7.07 -4.00 -2.55
CA LEU A 152 7.14 -2.86 -3.46
C LEU A 152 7.40 -3.36 -4.88
N GLY A 153 6.74 -2.79 -5.87
CA GLY A 153 6.96 -3.25 -7.24
C GLY A 153 6.56 -2.25 -8.32
N LEU A 154 6.94 -2.56 -9.55
CA LEU A 154 6.58 -1.84 -10.77
C LEU A 154 6.98 -0.36 -10.74
N MET A 155 8.18 -0.05 -10.25
CA MET A 155 8.70 1.31 -10.18
C MET A 155 10.22 1.35 -10.29
N HIS A 156 10.79 2.56 -10.43
CA HIS A 156 12.23 2.83 -10.46
C HIS A 156 12.57 4.16 -9.77
N ALA A 157 13.86 4.38 -9.48
CA ALA A 157 14.34 5.52 -8.70
C ALA A 157 14.09 6.89 -9.35
N ASP A 158 14.04 6.94 -10.69
CA ASP A 158 13.77 8.15 -11.46
C ASP A 158 12.30 8.24 -11.90
N TRP A 159 11.41 7.52 -11.21
CA TRP A 159 9.98 7.61 -11.48
C TRP A 159 9.56 9.07 -11.46
N PRO A 160 8.79 9.53 -12.45
CA PRO A 160 8.35 10.90 -12.49
C PRO A 160 7.56 11.23 -11.23
N ALA A 161 8.20 11.95 -10.34
CA ALA A 161 7.67 12.33 -9.04
C ALA A 161 7.67 13.86 -8.93
N PRO A 162 6.87 14.44 -8.02
CA PRO A 162 6.92 15.86 -7.75
C PRO A 162 8.34 16.33 -7.43
N PRO A 163 8.67 17.61 -7.70
CA PRO A 163 9.93 18.20 -7.25
C PRO A 163 10.11 17.96 -5.75
N GLY A 164 11.32 17.59 -5.35
CA GLY A 164 11.64 17.30 -3.94
C GLY A 164 11.40 15.86 -3.51
N THR A 165 10.87 14.99 -4.37
CA THR A 165 10.71 13.57 -4.04
C THR A 165 12.07 12.93 -3.76
N ARG A 166 12.15 12.27 -2.61
CA ARG A 166 13.39 11.73 -2.07
C ARG A 166 13.51 10.21 -2.25
N ILE A 167 12.93 9.64 -3.32
CA ILE A 167 12.84 8.18 -3.50
C ILE A 167 14.19 7.49 -3.25
N ARG A 168 15.27 8.01 -3.83
CA ARG A 168 16.62 7.45 -3.66
C ARG A 168 17.10 7.49 -2.21
N ALA A 169 16.92 8.64 -1.55
CA ALA A 169 17.32 8.83 -0.16
C ALA A 169 16.44 8.01 0.79
N ASP A 170 15.14 7.96 0.55
CA ASP A 170 14.19 7.21 1.37
C ASP A 170 14.36 5.71 1.18
N ALA A 171 14.63 5.22 -0.03
CA ALA A 171 14.95 3.81 -0.29
C ALA A 171 16.18 3.33 0.51
N ALA A 172 17.22 4.16 0.60
CA ALA A 172 18.41 3.86 1.38
C ALA A 172 18.15 3.79 2.90
N ARG A 173 17.02 4.33 3.37
CA ARG A 173 16.59 4.32 4.78
C ARG A 173 15.58 3.23 5.11
N LEU A 174 15.20 2.39 4.14
CA LEU A 174 14.35 1.23 4.41
C LEU A 174 15.14 0.18 5.20
N GLU A 175 14.76 -0.06 6.43
CA GLU A 175 15.41 -1.02 7.33
C GLU A 175 14.64 -2.34 7.44
N CYS A 176 13.31 -2.31 7.27
CA CYS A 176 12.50 -3.51 7.32
C CYS A 176 12.77 -4.42 6.12
N PRO A 177 12.53 -5.74 6.24
CA PRO A 177 12.57 -6.67 5.11
C PRO A 177 11.74 -6.20 3.92
N VAL A 178 12.31 -6.28 2.71
CA VAL A 178 11.66 -5.82 1.48
C VAL A 178 11.62 -6.92 0.43
N LEU A 179 10.43 -7.23 -0.06
CA LEU A 179 10.25 -7.90 -1.34
C LEU A 179 10.05 -6.83 -2.41
N PHE A 180 10.97 -6.77 -3.35
CA PHE A 180 10.85 -5.93 -4.54
C PHE A 180 10.54 -6.81 -5.74
N PHE A 181 9.57 -6.42 -6.57
CA PHE A 181 9.30 -7.19 -7.77
C PHE A 181 9.20 -6.33 -9.03
N VAL A 182 9.51 -6.93 -10.15
CA VAL A 182 9.47 -6.32 -11.48
C VAL A 182 8.68 -7.19 -12.44
N ASN A 183 8.04 -6.57 -13.42
CA ASN A 183 7.57 -7.26 -14.60
C ASN A 183 8.65 -7.16 -15.69
N TRP A 184 8.94 -8.28 -16.34
CA TRP A 184 10.10 -8.41 -17.23
C TRP A 184 10.02 -7.50 -18.46
N ASP A 185 8.82 -7.29 -18.96
CA ASP A 185 8.55 -6.53 -20.19
C ASP A 185 7.98 -5.13 -19.88
N ASP A 186 8.04 -4.69 -18.62
CA ASP A 186 7.53 -3.39 -18.18
C ASP A 186 8.29 -2.25 -18.85
N THR A 187 7.62 -1.55 -19.77
CA THR A 187 8.19 -0.39 -20.47
C THR A 187 8.07 0.91 -19.67
N ARG A 188 7.19 0.97 -18.66
CA ARG A 188 7.02 2.15 -17.79
C ARG A 188 8.02 2.13 -16.64
N ALA A 189 8.33 0.96 -16.10
CA ALA A 189 9.37 0.76 -15.11
C ALA A 189 10.40 -0.25 -15.64
N PRO A 190 11.24 0.14 -16.60
CA PRO A 190 12.21 -0.77 -17.21
C PRO A 190 13.08 -1.44 -16.17
N ARG A 191 13.21 -2.77 -16.26
CA ARG A 191 13.90 -3.58 -15.24
C ARG A 191 15.30 -3.09 -14.88
N ALA A 192 16.07 -2.59 -15.85
CA ALA A 192 17.39 -2.04 -15.58
C ALA A 192 17.34 -0.88 -14.56
N ARG A 193 16.35 0.03 -14.73
CA ARG A 193 16.11 1.13 -13.80
C ARG A 193 15.50 0.69 -12.48
N ALA A 194 14.67 -0.34 -12.50
CA ALA A 194 14.11 -0.93 -11.29
C ALA A 194 15.19 -1.61 -10.45
N PHE A 195 16.19 -2.26 -11.09
CA PHE A 195 17.34 -2.85 -10.40
C PHE A 195 18.22 -1.78 -9.74
N GLU A 196 18.41 -0.62 -10.37
CA GLU A 196 19.10 0.51 -9.74
C GLU A 196 18.41 0.93 -8.43
N LEU A 197 17.09 0.93 -8.39
CA LEU A 197 16.35 1.21 -7.16
C LEU A 197 16.51 0.09 -6.14
N PHE A 198 16.40 -1.17 -6.57
CA PHE A 198 16.59 -2.32 -5.70
C PHE A 198 17.97 -2.28 -5.01
N ASP A 199 19.02 -1.91 -5.74
CA ASP A 199 20.37 -1.78 -5.17
C ASP A 199 20.45 -0.70 -4.10
N LEU A 200 19.68 0.39 -4.25
CA LEU A 200 19.62 1.49 -3.28
C LEU A 200 18.86 1.14 -1.99
N ILE A 201 17.98 0.12 -2.00
CA ILE A 201 17.23 -0.28 -0.80
C ILE A 201 18.20 -0.68 0.31
N GLY A 202 18.11 0.02 1.47
CA GLY A 202 19.03 -0.14 2.61
C GLY A 202 18.77 -1.41 3.44
N SER A 203 17.64 -2.08 3.27
CA SER A 203 17.31 -3.31 4.00
C SER A 203 18.36 -4.41 3.78
N ALA A 204 18.78 -5.04 4.88
CA ALA A 204 19.67 -6.20 4.84
C ALA A 204 18.97 -7.48 4.32
N ASP A 205 17.65 -7.60 4.51
CA ASP A 205 16.82 -8.69 3.96
C ASP A 205 15.96 -8.14 2.83
N LYS A 206 16.56 -7.99 1.65
CA LYS A 206 15.85 -7.59 0.43
C LYS A 206 15.86 -8.71 -0.60
N ARG A 207 14.73 -8.92 -1.24
CA ARG A 207 14.52 -9.98 -2.25
C ARG A 207 13.96 -9.38 -3.52
N LEU A 208 14.41 -9.89 -4.66
CA LEU A 208 13.96 -9.50 -5.98
C LEU A 208 13.21 -10.66 -6.63
N TYR A 209 11.94 -10.42 -7.01
CA TYR A 209 11.16 -11.34 -7.82
C TYR A 209 10.90 -10.72 -9.19
N ALA A 210 10.94 -11.54 -10.23
CA ALA A 210 10.66 -11.11 -11.59
C ALA A 210 9.52 -11.96 -12.17
N TYR A 211 8.50 -11.27 -12.71
CA TYR A 211 7.35 -11.91 -13.34
C TYR A 211 7.31 -11.55 -14.83
N PRO A 212 6.74 -12.39 -15.69
CA PRO A 212 6.50 -12.03 -17.09
C PRO A 212 5.45 -10.91 -17.19
N GLY A 213 5.43 -10.20 -18.29
CA GLY A 213 4.39 -9.23 -18.63
C GLY A 213 4.81 -7.77 -18.52
N GLU A 214 3.88 -6.90 -18.91
CA GLU A 214 4.01 -5.45 -18.93
C GLU A 214 3.52 -4.81 -17.61
N HIS A 215 3.62 -3.48 -17.53
CA HIS A 215 3.18 -2.70 -16.37
C HIS A 215 1.72 -2.97 -16.01
N GLY A 216 1.47 -3.40 -14.78
CA GLY A 216 0.12 -3.71 -14.27
C GLY A 216 -0.40 -5.11 -14.61
N GLN A 217 0.31 -5.92 -15.37
CA GLN A 217 0.00 -7.34 -15.59
C GLN A 217 0.58 -8.17 -14.44
N LEU A 218 -0.15 -8.23 -13.32
CA LEU A 218 0.28 -8.98 -12.15
C LEU A 218 -0.29 -10.40 -12.21
N PRO A 219 0.55 -11.44 -12.30
CA PRO A 219 0.08 -12.82 -12.21
C PRO A 219 -0.32 -13.15 -10.77
N GLU A 220 -1.08 -14.21 -10.58
CA GLU A 220 -1.57 -14.65 -9.26
C GLU A 220 -0.41 -14.88 -8.28
N GLU A 221 0.70 -15.41 -8.77
CA GLU A 221 1.90 -15.67 -7.96
C GLU A 221 2.52 -14.39 -7.38
N ALA A 222 2.30 -13.23 -8.01
CA ALA A 222 2.77 -11.96 -7.48
C ALA A 222 2.01 -11.57 -6.20
N PHE A 223 0.73 -11.89 -6.12
CA PHE A 223 -0.09 -11.64 -4.93
C PHE A 223 0.18 -12.67 -3.83
N THR A 224 0.11 -13.96 -4.17
CA THR A 224 0.34 -15.05 -3.21
C THR A 224 1.76 -15.01 -2.66
N GLY A 225 2.78 -14.85 -3.51
CA GLY A 225 4.18 -14.72 -3.10
C GLY A 225 4.44 -13.48 -2.24
N SER A 226 3.72 -12.37 -2.50
CA SER A 226 3.76 -11.18 -1.64
C SER A 226 3.29 -11.46 -0.23
N VAL A 227 2.14 -12.10 -0.09
CA VAL A 227 1.54 -12.42 1.21
C VAL A 227 2.35 -13.49 1.94
N GLU A 228 2.90 -14.47 1.24
CA GLU A 228 3.85 -15.45 1.81
C GLU A 228 5.13 -14.80 2.33
N PHE A 229 5.64 -13.79 1.62
CA PHE A 229 6.77 -13.02 2.11
C PHE A 229 6.42 -12.28 3.40
N LEU A 230 5.32 -11.55 3.43
CA LEU A 230 4.87 -10.82 4.63
C LEU A 230 4.66 -11.74 5.83
N ALA A 231 4.17 -12.97 5.61
CA ALA A 231 3.92 -13.96 6.67
C ALA A 231 5.16 -14.40 7.45
N ARG A 232 6.35 -14.07 6.99
CA ARG A 232 7.60 -14.38 7.71
C ARG A 232 7.91 -13.36 8.80
N TYR A 233 7.23 -12.19 8.79
CA TYR A 233 7.53 -11.04 9.65
C TYR A 233 6.31 -10.53 10.43
N LEU A 234 5.11 -10.97 10.05
CA LEU A 234 3.84 -10.71 10.71
C LEU A 234 3.35 -11.94 11.48
#